data_caec82e2cae3b498422f12887e68c2e4
#
_entry.id   caec82e2cae3b498422f12887e68c2e4
#
_cell.length_a   1.000
_cell.length_b   1.000
_cell.length_c   1.000
_cell.angle_alpha   90.00
_cell.angle_beta   90.00
_cell.angle_gamma   90.00
#
_symmetry.space_group_name_H-M   'P 1'
#
loop_
_entity.id
_entity.type
_entity.pdbx_description
1 polymer ?
#
loop_
_entity_poly.entity_id
_entity_poly.type
_entity_poly.pdbx_seq_one_letter_code
_entity_poly.pdbx_strand_id
1 'polypeptide(L)'
;MGMAASKISRQRGFSYLILLFAVAIMGAGLGGTGILWHTAQQRQKEVELLFIGNQIRNALASYYAVTPGNLRRYPGSLEELLKDPRFPRTVRHLRKLYRDPITVTPTWGLIAAPGGGIMGVYSTSEAAPLKRSGFDLPNRAFEERSIALGDKMSYREWQFAYIGAAPQRRLGPTR
;
A
#
# COMPACT_ATOMS: atom_id res chain seq x y z
N MET A 1 -6.37 -82.63 -28.74
CA MET A 1 -5.41 -81.81 -27.92
C MET A 1 -5.25 -80.48 -28.57
N GLY A 2 -6.05 -79.52 -28.16
CA GLY A 2 -6.01 -78.15 -28.70
C GLY A 2 -5.39 -77.22 -27.64
N MET A 3 -4.24 -76.64 -27.97
CA MET A 3 -3.57 -75.64 -27.14
C MET A 3 -4.23 -74.27 -27.34
N ALA A 4 -4.85 -73.76 -26.31
CA ALA A 4 -5.35 -72.41 -26.26
C ALA A 4 -4.17 -71.42 -26.07
N ALA A 5 -3.87 -70.61 -27.09
CA ALA A 5 -2.89 -69.54 -27.02
C ALA A 5 -3.52 -68.35 -26.25
N SER A 6 -3.01 -68.04 -25.06
CA SER A 6 -3.33 -66.91 -24.25
C SER A 6 -2.86 -65.60 -24.92
N LYS A 7 -3.82 -64.79 -25.33
CA LYS A 7 -3.56 -63.37 -25.71
C LYS A 7 -3.29 -62.53 -24.51
N ILE A 8 -2.03 -62.38 -24.12
CA ILE A 8 -1.61 -61.48 -23.04
C ILE A 8 -1.22 -60.11 -23.62
N SER A 9 -2.07 -59.17 -23.30
CA SER A 9 -1.83 -57.76 -22.95
C SER A 9 -1.04 -56.84 -23.90
N ARG A 10 -1.81 -56.16 -24.76
CA ARG A 10 -1.42 -54.82 -25.30
C ARG A 10 -1.92 -53.64 -24.48
N GLN A 11 -2.34 -53.82 -23.23
CA GLN A 11 -2.98 -52.78 -22.43
C GLN A 11 -2.00 -51.98 -21.51
N ARG A 12 -0.74 -52.36 -21.40
CA ARG A 12 0.21 -51.70 -20.47
C ARG A 12 0.67 -50.32 -20.93
N GLY A 13 0.71 -50.02 -22.21
CA GLY A 13 1.13 -48.71 -22.75
C GLY A 13 0.07 -47.61 -22.62
N PHE A 14 -1.21 -47.96 -22.69
CA PHE A 14 -2.31 -46.99 -22.64
C PHE A 14 -2.52 -46.43 -21.24
N SER A 15 -2.39 -47.24 -20.22
CA SER A 15 -2.47 -46.78 -18.81
C SER A 15 -1.35 -45.83 -18.44
N TYR A 16 -0.15 -46.01 -18.98
CA TYR A 16 0.97 -45.11 -18.77
C TYR A 16 0.77 -43.75 -19.44
N LEU A 17 0.21 -43.74 -20.65
CA LEU A 17 -0.16 -42.50 -21.35
C LEU A 17 -1.24 -41.73 -20.62
N ILE A 18 -2.28 -42.41 -20.10
CA ILE A 18 -3.32 -41.75 -19.28
C ILE A 18 -2.73 -41.17 -18.03
N LEU A 19 -1.82 -41.85 -17.33
CA LEU A 19 -1.14 -41.35 -16.15
C LEU A 19 -0.29 -40.12 -16.46
N LEU A 20 0.46 -40.13 -17.56
CA LEU A 20 1.26 -38.99 -18.00
C LEU A 20 0.37 -37.78 -18.32
N PHE A 21 -0.73 -37.97 -19.04
CA PHE A 21 -1.69 -36.91 -19.32
C PHE A 21 -2.35 -36.37 -18.04
N ALA A 22 -2.71 -37.24 -17.10
CA ALA A 22 -3.28 -36.82 -15.82
C ALA A 22 -2.31 -35.99 -15.02
N VAL A 23 -1.03 -36.37 -14.94
CA VAL A 23 0.02 -35.62 -14.27
C VAL A 23 0.31 -34.28 -14.98
N ALA A 24 0.31 -34.28 -16.33
CA ALA A 24 0.50 -33.07 -17.12
C ALA A 24 -0.64 -32.06 -16.90
N ILE A 25 -1.90 -32.52 -16.88
CA ILE A 25 -3.08 -31.69 -16.62
C ILE A 25 -3.05 -31.16 -15.18
N MET A 26 -2.71 -31.99 -14.19
CA MET A 26 -2.53 -31.54 -12.81
C MET A 26 -1.43 -30.48 -12.69
N GLY A 27 -0.28 -30.70 -13.35
CA GLY A 27 0.82 -29.74 -13.36
C GLY A 27 0.46 -28.39 -13.98
N ALA A 28 -0.27 -28.40 -15.10
CA ALA A 28 -0.75 -27.20 -15.76
C ALA A 28 -1.79 -26.43 -14.91
N GLY A 29 -2.65 -27.14 -14.18
CA GLY A 29 -3.64 -26.53 -13.28
C GLY A 29 -3.03 -25.82 -12.10
N LEU A 30 -1.93 -26.32 -11.54
CA LEU A 30 -1.24 -25.72 -10.39
C LEU A 30 -0.45 -24.44 -10.77
N GLY A 31 0.05 -24.34 -12.00
CA GLY A 31 0.80 -23.16 -12.45
C GLY A 31 -0.03 -21.88 -12.55
N GLY A 32 -1.33 -21.98 -12.88
CA GLY A 32 -2.22 -20.82 -13.03
C GLY A 32 -2.69 -20.20 -11.71
N THR A 33 -2.76 -20.98 -10.64
CA THR A 33 -3.29 -20.52 -9.33
C THR A 33 -2.33 -19.57 -8.63
N GLY A 34 -1.01 -19.69 -8.81
CA GLY A 34 0.00 -18.85 -8.16
C GLY A 34 -0.09 -17.38 -8.59
N ILE A 35 -0.35 -17.10 -9.86
CA ILE A 35 -0.44 -15.72 -10.40
C ILE A 35 -1.65 -15.00 -9.84
N LEU A 36 -2.81 -15.66 -9.79
CA LEU A 36 -4.04 -15.09 -9.24
C LEU A 36 -3.91 -14.77 -7.77
N TRP A 37 -3.28 -15.65 -7.00
CA TRP A 37 -3.03 -15.45 -5.57
C TRP A 37 -2.12 -14.26 -5.30
N HIS A 38 -1.02 -14.12 -6.05
CA HIS A 38 -0.09 -13.01 -5.93
C HIS A 38 -0.77 -11.66 -6.20
N THR A 39 -1.57 -11.58 -7.27
CA THR A 39 -2.32 -10.37 -7.62
C THR A 39 -3.35 -9.99 -6.55
N ALA A 40 -4.06 -10.99 -6.00
CA ALA A 40 -5.03 -10.75 -4.92
C ALA A 40 -4.35 -10.22 -3.65
N GLN A 41 -3.22 -10.80 -3.25
CA GLN A 41 -2.43 -10.32 -2.11
C GLN A 41 -1.91 -8.90 -2.32
N GLN A 42 -1.42 -8.58 -3.52
CA GLN A 42 -0.93 -7.24 -3.82
C GLN A 42 -2.05 -6.21 -3.71
N ARG A 43 -3.24 -6.49 -4.24
CA ARG A 43 -4.42 -5.63 -4.09
C ARG A 43 -4.80 -5.40 -2.63
N GLN A 44 -4.74 -6.44 -1.80
CA GLN A 44 -5.03 -6.31 -0.38
C GLN A 44 -4.02 -5.41 0.33
N LYS A 45 -2.73 -5.54 0.02
CA LYS A 45 -1.68 -4.65 0.54
C LYS A 45 -1.88 -3.20 0.10
N GLU A 46 -2.34 -2.95 -1.12
CA GLU A 46 -2.67 -1.60 -1.60
C GLU A 46 -3.82 -0.97 -0.81
N VAL A 47 -4.88 -1.73 -0.55
CA VAL A 47 -5.99 -1.26 0.28
C VAL A 47 -5.51 -0.91 1.69
N GLU A 48 -4.67 -1.76 2.28
CA GLU A 48 -4.08 -1.52 3.59
C GLU A 48 -3.14 -0.30 3.57
N LEU A 49 -2.33 -0.12 2.52
CA LEU A 49 -1.46 1.05 2.36
C LEU A 49 -2.27 2.34 2.30
N LEU A 50 -3.36 2.38 1.53
CA LEU A 50 -4.26 3.53 1.45
C LEU A 50 -4.91 3.82 2.81
N PHE A 51 -5.36 2.79 3.52
CA PHE A 51 -5.93 2.95 4.85
C PHE A 51 -4.92 3.53 5.84
N ILE A 52 -3.73 2.92 5.95
CA ILE A 52 -2.67 3.35 6.87
C ILE A 52 -2.18 4.75 6.52
N GLY A 53 -1.91 5.02 5.25
CA GLY A 53 -1.45 6.31 4.78
C GLY A 53 -2.44 7.44 5.10
N ASN A 54 -3.73 7.19 4.93
CA ASN A 54 -4.78 8.13 5.31
C ASN A 54 -4.88 8.31 6.84
N GLN A 55 -4.68 7.26 7.64
CA GLN A 55 -4.63 7.38 9.09
C GLN A 55 -3.47 8.29 9.54
N ILE A 56 -2.28 8.13 8.95
CA ILE A 56 -1.13 8.97 9.25
C ILE A 56 -1.38 10.41 8.79
N ARG A 57 -1.93 10.61 7.58
CA ARG A 57 -2.32 11.96 7.08
C ARG A 57 -3.29 12.66 8.03
N ASN A 58 -4.33 11.95 8.49
CA ASN A 58 -5.31 12.49 9.43
C ASN A 58 -4.69 12.79 10.80
N ALA A 59 -3.76 11.97 11.27
CA ALA A 59 -3.01 12.22 12.49
C ALA A 59 -2.13 13.47 12.39
N LEU A 60 -1.45 13.66 11.25
CA LEU A 60 -0.68 14.88 10.95
C LEU A 60 -1.58 16.12 10.90
N ALA A 61 -2.76 16.01 10.30
CA ALA A 61 -3.76 17.08 10.28
C ALA A 61 -4.22 17.45 11.71
N SER A 62 -4.53 16.44 12.52
CA SER A 62 -4.93 16.62 13.92
C SER A 62 -3.81 17.26 14.76
N TYR A 63 -2.56 16.77 14.61
CA TYR A 63 -1.41 17.34 15.30
C TYR A 63 -1.20 18.82 14.94
N TYR A 64 -1.29 19.14 13.65
CA TYR A 64 -1.16 20.50 13.15
C TYR A 64 -2.28 21.43 13.63
N ALA A 65 -3.53 20.94 13.67
CA ALA A 65 -4.70 21.71 14.08
C ALA A 65 -4.71 22.05 15.59
N VAL A 66 -4.25 21.12 16.44
CA VAL A 66 -4.31 21.21 17.90
C VAL A 66 -3.08 21.92 18.48
N THR A 67 -2.23 22.54 17.65
CA THR A 67 -1.04 23.26 18.13
C THR A 67 -1.43 24.39 19.10
N PRO A 68 -0.86 24.43 20.32
CA PRO A 68 -1.07 25.52 21.25
C PRO A 68 -0.52 26.84 20.68
N GLY A 69 -1.31 27.91 20.77
CA GLY A 69 -0.93 29.23 20.24
C GLY A 69 -1.12 29.31 18.71
N ASN A 70 -0.62 30.41 18.11
CA ASN A 70 -0.79 30.66 16.66
C ASN A 70 0.31 30.06 15.78
N LEU A 71 1.30 29.38 16.36
CA LEU A 71 2.44 28.79 15.63
C LEU A 71 2.15 27.34 15.27
N ARG A 72 1.35 27.14 14.23
CA ARG A 72 1.08 25.81 13.68
C ARG A 72 2.36 25.19 13.16
N ARG A 73 2.72 24.00 13.67
CA ARG A 73 3.92 23.28 13.25
C ARG A 73 3.61 21.80 13.07
N TYR A 74 4.38 21.18 12.21
CA TYR A 74 4.37 19.74 12.00
C TYR A 74 5.19 19.01 13.07
N PRO A 75 4.94 17.70 13.31
CA PRO A 75 5.74 16.91 14.25
C PRO A 75 7.17 16.73 13.73
N GLY A 76 8.14 16.68 14.63
CA GLY A 76 9.54 16.41 14.31
C GLY A 76 9.78 14.93 14.00
N SER A 77 8.96 14.04 14.56
CA SER A 77 9.01 12.61 14.31
C SER A 77 7.61 11.99 14.32
N LEU A 78 7.46 10.76 13.77
CA LEU A 78 6.17 10.06 13.78
C LEU A 78 5.76 9.60 15.19
N GLU A 79 6.71 9.43 16.09
CA GLU A 79 6.49 9.08 17.51
C GLU A 79 5.72 10.17 18.25
N GLU A 80 5.89 11.43 17.88
CA GLU A 80 5.14 12.55 18.44
C GLU A 80 3.63 12.43 18.19
N LEU A 81 3.22 11.70 17.15
CA LEU A 81 1.81 11.41 16.88
C LEU A 81 1.21 10.41 17.90
N LEU A 82 2.04 9.59 18.55
CA LEU A 82 1.59 8.66 19.60
C LEU A 82 1.46 9.36 20.95
N LYS A 83 2.33 10.34 21.19
CA LYS A 83 2.35 11.13 22.43
C LYS A 83 2.87 12.52 22.09
N ASP A 84 1.96 13.46 22.03
CA ASP A 84 2.28 14.86 21.75
C ASP A 84 3.03 15.49 22.93
N PRO A 85 4.32 15.85 22.75
CA PRO A 85 5.13 16.40 23.83
C PRO A 85 4.73 17.84 24.25
N ARG A 86 3.88 18.50 23.47
CA ARG A 86 3.43 19.87 23.71
C ARG A 86 2.39 19.99 24.83
N PHE A 87 1.84 18.85 25.26
CA PHE A 87 0.80 18.81 26.28
C PHE A 87 1.27 18.08 27.54
N PRO A 88 0.95 18.58 28.75
CA PRO A 88 1.28 17.90 29.99
C PRO A 88 0.51 16.59 30.17
N ARG A 89 -0.70 16.50 29.61
CA ARG A 89 -1.48 15.27 29.54
C ARG A 89 -1.19 14.52 28.25
N THR A 90 -1.33 13.20 28.26
CA THR A 90 -1.14 12.38 27.05
C THR A 90 -2.22 12.71 26.01
N VAL A 91 -1.82 13.35 24.92
CA VAL A 91 -2.63 13.56 23.72
C VAL A 91 -2.09 12.63 22.64
N ARG A 92 -2.97 11.87 22.01
CA ARG A 92 -2.61 10.91 20.95
C ARG A 92 -3.37 11.27 19.68
N HIS A 93 -2.64 11.40 18.59
CA HIS A 93 -3.17 11.63 17.24
C HIS A 93 -3.22 10.34 16.43
N LEU A 94 -2.34 9.38 16.77
CA LEU A 94 -2.27 8.06 16.15
C LEU A 94 -2.31 6.98 17.24
N ARG A 95 -2.98 5.85 16.96
CA ARG A 95 -3.09 4.76 17.94
C ARG A 95 -1.81 3.95 18.10
N LYS A 96 -1.11 3.70 16.96
CA LYS A 96 0.16 2.97 16.90
C LYS A 96 0.94 3.42 15.66
N LEU A 97 2.25 3.19 15.65
CA LEU A 97 3.03 3.27 14.41
C LEU A 97 2.73 2.03 13.57
N TYR A 98 2.31 2.27 12.34
CA TYR A 98 2.03 1.21 11.38
C TYR A 98 3.29 0.88 10.59
N ARG A 99 3.42 -0.38 10.20
CA ARG A 99 4.42 -0.81 9.22
C ARG A 99 3.91 -0.53 7.81
N ASP A 100 4.81 -0.29 6.89
CA ASP A 100 4.48 -0.24 5.46
C ASP A 100 4.06 -1.64 4.99
N PRO A 101 2.82 -1.85 4.52
CA PRO A 101 2.34 -3.16 4.11
C PRO A 101 2.98 -3.67 2.82
N ILE A 102 3.56 -2.80 2.01
CA ILE A 102 4.24 -3.19 0.76
C ILE A 102 5.63 -3.75 1.08
N THR A 103 6.44 -3.00 1.82
CA THR A 103 7.82 -3.40 2.17
C THR A 103 7.90 -4.26 3.42
N VAL A 104 6.82 -4.32 4.22
CA VAL A 104 6.73 -5.00 5.52
C VAL A 104 7.73 -4.44 6.56
N THR A 105 8.29 -3.27 6.28
CA THR A 105 9.24 -2.58 7.17
C THR A 105 8.53 -1.54 8.04
N PRO A 106 9.07 -1.19 9.21
CA PRO A 106 8.56 -0.07 10.00
C PRO A 106 8.96 1.29 9.44
N THR A 107 9.80 1.31 8.41
CA THR A 107 10.40 2.53 7.84
C THR A 107 9.52 3.11 6.75
N TRP A 108 9.12 4.36 6.91
CA TRP A 108 8.41 5.15 5.91
C TRP A 108 9.36 6.17 5.28
N GLY A 109 9.13 6.49 4.01
CA GLY A 109 9.69 7.70 3.42
C GLY A 109 8.99 8.91 4.02
N LEU A 110 9.74 9.94 4.39
CA LEU A 110 9.23 11.14 5.05
C LEU A 110 9.21 12.32 4.09
N ILE A 111 8.13 13.10 4.13
CA ILE A 111 8.01 14.35 3.38
C ILE A 111 8.20 15.49 4.38
N ALA A 112 9.31 16.23 4.21
CA ALA A 112 9.62 17.37 5.06
C ALA A 112 8.71 18.56 4.73
N ALA A 113 8.29 19.28 5.76
CA ALA A 113 7.57 20.54 5.60
C ALA A 113 8.53 21.70 5.36
N PRO A 114 8.14 22.74 4.59
CA PRO A 114 8.97 23.93 4.35
C PRO A 114 9.43 24.66 5.62
N GLY A 115 8.65 24.58 6.70
CA GLY A 115 8.96 25.16 8.01
C GLY A 115 9.59 24.18 9.00
N GLY A 116 10.03 23.01 8.56
CA GLY A 116 10.52 21.91 9.40
C GLY A 116 9.42 20.97 9.88
N GLY A 117 9.84 19.77 10.29
CA GLY A 117 8.93 18.69 10.67
C GLY A 117 8.45 17.86 9.48
N ILE A 118 7.57 16.90 9.77
CA ILE A 118 7.08 15.90 8.82
C ILE A 118 5.64 16.26 8.42
N MET A 119 5.42 16.57 7.14
CA MET A 119 4.09 16.87 6.62
C MET A 119 3.41 15.69 5.94
N GLY A 120 4.15 14.61 5.70
CA GLY A 120 3.59 13.42 5.05
C GLY A 120 4.53 12.24 5.05
N VAL A 121 3.99 11.09 4.61
CA VAL A 121 4.73 9.85 4.46
C VAL A 121 4.45 9.21 3.10
N TYR A 122 5.33 8.31 2.67
CA TYR A 122 5.15 7.49 1.48
C TYR A 122 5.82 6.13 1.67
N SER A 123 5.39 5.12 0.89
CA SER A 123 6.07 3.81 0.85
C SER A 123 7.43 3.94 0.17
N THR A 124 8.44 3.27 0.70
CA THR A 124 9.78 3.25 0.09
C THR A 124 9.91 2.25 -1.06
N SER A 125 8.84 1.53 -1.39
CA SER A 125 8.82 0.54 -2.47
C SER A 125 8.83 1.20 -3.84
N GLU A 126 9.71 0.72 -4.71
CA GLU A 126 9.80 1.13 -6.12
C GLU A 126 8.92 0.28 -7.05
N ALA A 127 8.23 -0.74 -6.51
CA ALA A 127 7.34 -1.56 -7.29
C ALA A 127 6.16 -0.76 -7.86
N ALA A 128 5.69 -1.18 -9.03
CA ALA A 128 4.56 -0.55 -9.68
C ALA A 128 3.24 -0.94 -9.00
N PRO A 129 2.34 0.02 -8.71
CA PRO A 129 1.02 -0.28 -8.15
C PRO A 129 0.10 -0.88 -9.20
N LEU A 130 -0.79 -1.79 -8.76
CA LEU A 130 -1.87 -2.32 -9.59
C LEU A 130 -3.01 -1.31 -9.75
N LYS A 131 -3.35 -0.60 -8.65
CA LYS A 131 -4.40 0.43 -8.67
C LYS A 131 -3.85 1.71 -9.28
N ARG A 132 -4.44 2.13 -10.42
CA ARG A 132 -4.05 3.35 -11.15
C ARG A 132 -5.15 4.41 -11.21
N SER A 133 -6.40 4.03 -10.89
CA SER A 133 -7.58 4.90 -10.95
C SER A 133 -8.61 4.55 -9.88
N GLY A 134 -9.65 5.37 -9.76
CA GLY A 134 -10.74 5.15 -8.81
C GLY A 134 -10.30 5.36 -7.36
N PHE A 135 -9.48 6.38 -7.11
CA PHE A 135 -9.09 6.77 -5.77
C PHE A 135 -10.15 7.67 -5.12
N ASP A 136 -10.32 7.52 -3.80
CA ASP A 136 -11.16 8.41 -3.01
C ASP A 136 -10.64 9.85 -3.05
N LEU A 137 -11.50 10.82 -2.76
CA LEU A 137 -11.20 12.25 -2.80
C LEU A 137 -9.86 12.64 -2.17
N PRO A 138 -9.49 12.18 -0.96
CA PRO A 138 -8.20 12.56 -0.36
C PRO A 138 -6.98 12.02 -1.11
N ASN A 139 -7.17 11.04 -2.00
CA ASN A 139 -6.12 10.35 -2.75
C ASN A 139 -6.18 10.61 -4.27
N ARG A 140 -7.06 11.50 -4.73
CA ARG A 140 -7.25 11.80 -6.17
C ARG A 140 -5.95 12.21 -6.87
N ALA A 141 -5.04 12.90 -6.17
CA ALA A 141 -3.74 13.27 -6.71
C ALA A 141 -2.88 12.07 -7.15
N PHE A 142 -3.15 10.85 -6.63
CA PHE A 142 -2.45 9.63 -7.06
C PHE A 142 -2.87 9.21 -8.47
N GLU A 143 -4.13 9.46 -8.83
CA GLU A 143 -4.65 9.20 -10.18
C GLU A 143 -4.00 10.12 -11.20
N GLU A 144 -3.91 11.42 -10.89
CA GLU A 144 -3.24 12.41 -11.73
C GLU A 144 -1.76 12.05 -11.96
N ARG A 145 -1.05 11.64 -10.91
CA ARG A 145 0.32 11.16 -11.00
C ARG A 145 0.43 9.87 -11.80
N SER A 146 -0.52 8.94 -11.64
CA SER A 146 -0.55 7.69 -12.40
C SER A 146 -0.69 7.95 -13.90
N ILE A 147 -1.51 8.93 -14.29
CA ILE A 147 -1.65 9.36 -15.69
C ILE A 147 -0.35 10.00 -16.19
N ALA A 148 0.25 10.88 -15.40
CA ALA A 148 1.46 11.61 -15.78
C ALA A 148 2.71 10.71 -15.91
N LEU A 149 2.87 9.73 -15.03
CA LEU A 149 4.05 8.87 -14.95
C LEU A 149 3.90 7.55 -15.72
N GLY A 150 2.66 7.11 -16.01
CA GLY A 150 2.39 5.86 -16.72
C GLY A 150 3.10 4.67 -16.09
N ASP A 151 3.98 4.00 -16.84
CA ASP A 151 4.71 2.81 -16.39
C ASP A 151 5.83 3.11 -15.38
N LYS A 152 6.21 4.37 -15.21
CA LYS A 152 7.19 4.81 -14.20
C LYS A 152 6.56 5.03 -12.81
N MET A 153 5.24 4.85 -12.69
CA MET A 153 4.54 4.97 -11.40
C MET A 153 5.01 3.90 -10.42
N SER A 154 5.38 4.32 -9.23
CA SER A 154 5.77 3.44 -8.13
C SER A 154 4.97 3.77 -6.86
N TYR A 155 5.02 2.90 -5.84
CA TYR A 155 4.38 3.20 -4.55
C TYR A 155 4.98 4.42 -3.85
N ARG A 156 6.18 4.85 -4.19
CA ARG A 156 6.80 6.09 -3.68
C ARG A 156 6.01 7.33 -4.05
N GLU A 157 5.27 7.28 -5.15
CA GLU A 157 4.44 8.38 -5.63
C GLU A 157 3.11 8.52 -4.88
N TRP A 158 2.73 7.50 -4.10
CA TRP A 158 1.59 7.58 -3.20
C TRP A 158 1.97 8.33 -1.92
N GLN A 159 1.98 9.65 -2.03
CA GLN A 159 2.39 10.56 -0.97
C GLN A 159 1.20 10.98 -0.11
N PHE A 160 1.16 10.50 1.11
CA PHE A 160 0.13 10.80 2.09
C PHE A 160 0.54 12.05 2.89
N ALA A 161 0.42 13.23 2.27
CA ALA A 161 0.77 14.49 2.89
C ALA A 161 -0.48 15.25 3.34
N TYR A 162 -0.37 15.94 4.46
CA TYR A 162 -1.28 16.98 4.89
C TYR A 162 -0.63 18.33 4.65
N ILE A 163 -1.24 19.11 3.76
CA ILE A 163 -0.80 20.49 3.50
C ILE A 163 -1.72 21.40 4.30
N GLY A 164 -1.22 21.89 5.43
CA GLY A 164 -1.95 22.88 6.24
C GLY A 164 -2.29 24.10 5.40
N ALA A 165 -3.51 24.62 5.53
CA ALA A 165 -3.85 25.88 4.90
C ALA A 165 -2.85 26.95 5.39
N ALA A 166 -2.19 27.63 4.46
CA ALA A 166 -1.39 28.81 4.77
C ALA A 166 -2.24 29.75 5.62
N PRO A 167 -1.67 30.41 6.67
CA PRO A 167 -2.41 31.38 7.45
C PRO A 167 -2.95 32.43 6.48
N GLN A 168 -4.27 32.49 6.35
CA GLN A 168 -4.91 33.55 5.57
C GLN A 168 -4.46 34.86 6.23
N ARG A 169 -3.64 35.61 5.53
CA ARG A 169 -3.29 36.98 5.87
C ARG A 169 -4.62 37.74 5.85
N ARG A 170 -5.20 37.98 7.02
CA ARG A 170 -6.37 38.88 7.12
C ARG A 170 -5.88 40.20 6.54
N LEU A 171 -6.30 40.52 5.34
CA LEU A 171 -6.21 41.88 4.81
C LEU A 171 -7.05 42.71 5.78
N GLY A 172 -6.37 43.52 6.59
CA GLY A 172 -7.05 44.46 7.44
C GLY A 172 -7.95 45.38 6.60
N PRO A 173 -9.04 45.89 7.14
CA PRO A 173 -9.90 46.79 6.40
C PRO A 173 -9.06 48.00 5.98
N THR A 174 -8.99 48.22 4.66
CA THR A 174 -8.49 49.47 4.07
C THR A 174 -9.37 50.62 4.59
N ARG A 175 -8.76 51.51 5.38
CA ARG A 175 -9.35 52.81 5.74
C ARG A 175 -9.34 53.72 4.52
#